data_03e34d8b2b58dab7fb36985c9f0800d1
#
_entry.id   03e34d8b2b58dab7fb36985c9f0800d1
#
_cell.length_a   1.000
_cell.length_b   1.000
_cell.length_c   1.000
_cell.angle_alpha   90.00
_cell.angle_beta   90.00
_cell.angle_gamma   90.00
#
_symmetry.space_group_name_H-M   'P 1'
#
loop_
_entity.id
_entity.type
_entity.pdbx_description
1 polymer ?
#
loop_
_entity_poly.entity_id
_entity_poly.type
_entity_poly.pdbx_seq_one_letter_code
_entity_poly.pdbx_strand_id
1 'polypeptide(L)'
;MVTEIYKICSVNEWEEACKQGIYSGSKVDIADGFIHFSTRQQLAATAEKHFYAQKNLILVEINLEQIANLELTWEPSRGGELFPHLYKELDVTGLEKTWILSLDERKIPILPF
;
A
#
# COMPACT_ATOMS: atom_id res chain seq x y z
N MET A 1 -10.89 9.15 -12.89
CA MET A 1 -11.50 8.42 -11.77
C MET A 1 -10.55 7.37 -11.24
N VAL A 2 -10.37 7.29 -9.94
CA VAL A 2 -9.51 6.29 -9.32
C VAL A 2 -10.25 4.95 -9.31
N THR A 3 -9.64 3.92 -9.86
CA THR A 3 -10.21 2.57 -9.91
C THR A 3 -9.40 1.57 -9.10
N GLU A 4 -8.14 1.88 -8.83
CA GLU A 4 -7.27 1.05 -7.99
C GLU A 4 -6.45 1.91 -7.03
N ILE A 5 -6.09 1.30 -5.91
CA ILE A 5 -5.20 1.89 -4.91
C ILE A 5 -4.04 0.92 -4.67
N TYR A 6 -2.99 1.41 -4.03
CA TYR A 6 -1.73 0.68 -3.92
C TYR A 6 -1.20 0.69 -2.50
N LYS A 7 -0.55 -0.40 -2.14
CA LYS A 7 0.16 -0.53 -0.87
C LYS A 7 1.60 -0.93 -1.14
N ILE A 8 2.54 -0.24 -0.49
CA ILE A 8 3.94 -0.67 -0.43
C ILE A 8 4.16 -1.24 0.96
N CYS A 9 4.69 -2.45 1.05
CA CYS A 9 5.03 -3.05 2.34
C CYS A 9 6.23 -3.98 2.14
N SER A 10 6.73 -4.57 3.21
CA SER A 10 7.81 -5.52 3.08
C SER A 10 7.31 -6.83 2.49
N VAL A 11 8.19 -7.53 1.77
CA VAL A 11 7.87 -8.85 1.22
C VAL A 11 7.46 -9.80 2.34
N ASN A 12 8.16 -9.74 3.48
CA ASN A 12 7.86 -10.61 4.61
C ASN A 12 6.46 -10.36 5.18
N GLU A 13 6.07 -9.09 5.32
CA GLU A 13 4.72 -8.76 5.79
C GLU A 13 3.65 -9.28 4.83
N TRP A 14 3.90 -9.13 3.53
CA TRP A 14 2.95 -9.58 2.52
C TRP A 14 2.83 -11.10 2.48
N GLU A 15 3.97 -11.80 2.54
CA GLU A 15 3.97 -13.27 2.56
C GLU A 15 3.21 -13.81 3.76
N GLU A 16 3.40 -13.21 4.93
CA GLU A 16 2.67 -13.60 6.13
C GLU A 16 1.17 -13.34 5.98
N ALA A 17 0.80 -12.19 5.41
CA ALA A 17 -0.59 -11.88 5.14
C ALA A 17 -1.23 -12.91 4.21
N CYS A 18 -0.52 -13.32 3.16
CA CYS A 18 -1.01 -14.33 2.24
C CYS A 18 -1.23 -15.68 2.91
N LYS A 19 -0.39 -16.05 3.87
CA LYS A 19 -0.57 -17.27 4.64
C LYS A 19 -1.81 -17.21 5.53
N GLN A 20 -2.07 -16.05 6.12
CA GLN A 20 -3.21 -15.86 7.00
C GLN A 20 -4.52 -15.53 6.27
N GLY A 21 -4.43 -15.10 5.02
CA GLY A 21 -5.58 -14.70 4.23
C GLY A 21 -6.01 -13.26 4.44
N ILE A 22 -5.39 -12.56 5.39
CA ILE A 22 -5.70 -11.16 5.69
C ILE A 22 -4.41 -10.36 5.91
N TYR A 23 -4.47 -9.07 5.59
CA TYR A 23 -3.41 -8.11 5.89
C TYR A 23 -3.94 -7.09 6.88
N SER A 24 -3.34 -7.01 8.05
CA SER A 24 -3.78 -6.12 9.13
C SER A 24 -3.04 -4.78 9.15
N GLY A 25 -2.02 -4.63 8.31
CA GLY A 25 -1.26 -3.40 8.21
C GLY A 25 0.17 -3.52 8.72
N SER A 26 0.97 -2.51 8.39
CA SER A 26 2.33 -2.36 8.89
C SER A 26 2.29 -1.88 10.34
N LYS A 27 3.46 -1.71 10.97
CA LYS A 27 3.53 -1.14 12.32
C LYS A 27 2.92 0.25 12.37
N VAL A 28 3.16 1.07 11.36
CA VAL A 28 2.61 2.43 11.28
C VAL A 28 1.10 2.36 11.13
N ASP A 29 0.60 1.48 10.27
CA ASP A 29 -0.84 1.28 10.07
C ASP A 29 -1.52 0.91 11.38
N ILE A 30 -0.96 -0.05 12.09
CA ILE A 30 -1.52 -0.53 13.36
C ILE A 30 -1.51 0.59 14.41
N ALA A 31 -0.43 1.35 14.49
CA ALA A 31 -0.32 2.47 15.42
C ALA A 31 -1.33 3.56 15.11
N ASP A 32 -1.60 3.83 13.84
CA ASP A 32 -2.54 4.86 13.41
C ASP A 32 -4.00 4.39 13.42
N GLY A 33 -4.23 3.10 13.44
CA GLY A 33 -5.57 2.52 13.50
C GLY A 33 -6.24 2.30 12.15
N PHE A 34 -5.51 2.40 11.06
CA PHE A 34 -6.02 2.15 9.71
C PHE A 34 -4.87 1.81 8.76
N ILE A 35 -5.18 1.12 7.67
CA ILE A 35 -4.19 0.78 6.64
C ILE A 35 -4.07 1.96 5.67
N HIS A 36 -2.84 2.44 5.46
CA HIS A 36 -2.55 3.54 4.54
C HIS A 36 -2.34 3.00 3.13
N PHE A 37 -3.03 3.59 2.16
CA PHE A 37 -2.85 3.32 0.74
C PHE A 37 -2.49 4.58 0.00
N SER A 38 -2.12 4.45 -1.26
CA SER A 38 -1.83 5.57 -2.16
C SER A 38 -2.55 5.34 -3.49
N THR A 39 -2.90 6.42 -4.16
CA THR A 39 -3.28 6.35 -5.57
C THR A 39 -2.02 6.16 -6.40
N ARG A 40 -2.18 5.83 -7.67
CA ARG A 40 -1.04 5.69 -8.59
C ARG A 40 -0.22 6.99 -8.67
N GLN A 41 -0.88 8.13 -8.73
CA GLN A 41 -0.21 9.43 -8.79
C GLN A 41 0.55 9.77 -7.51
N GLN A 42 0.12 9.25 -6.38
CA GLN A 42 0.75 9.52 -5.09
C GLN A 42 1.95 8.63 -4.80
N LEU A 43 2.09 7.51 -5.52
CA LEU A 43 3.09 6.49 -5.21
C LEU A 43 4.54 7.00 -5.25
N ALA A 44 4.89 7.82 -6.23
CA ALA A 44 6.27 8.30 -6.36
C ALA A 44 6.72 9.05 -5.12
N ALA A 45 5.87 9.96 -4.62
CA ALA A 45 6.18 10.73 -3.42
C ALA A 45 6.15 9.86 -2.17
N THR A 46 5.24 8.91 -2.10
CA THR A 46 5.17 7.95 -0.99
C THR A 46 6.43 7.10 -0.91
N ALA A 47 6.88 6.58 -2.05
CA ALA A 47 8.10 5.77 -2.12
C ALA A 47 9.33 6.57 -1.67
N GLU A 48 9.45 7.80 -2.15
CA GLU A 48 10.58 8.66 -1.81
C GLU A 48 10.60 9.06 -0.33
N LYS A 49 9.44 9.42 0.22
CA LYS A 49 9.37 9.92 1.60
C LYS A 49 9.41 8.83 2.65
N HIS A 50 8.71 7.72 2.41
CA HIS A 50 8.48 6.72 3.45
C HIS A 50 9.27 5.43 3.26
N PHE A 51 9.81 5.19 2.06
CA PHE A 51 10.49 3.94 1.74
C PHE A 51 11.90 4.14 1.20
N TYR A 52 12.45 5.33 1.37
CA TYR A 52 13.82 5.65 0.99
C TYR A 52 14.80 4.65 1.61
N ALA A 53 15.66 4.08 0.78
CA ALA A 53 16.71 3.14 1.17
C ALA A 53 16.21 1.81 1.76
N GLN A 54 14.90 1.54 1.72
CA GLN A 54 14.36 0.27 2.20
C GLN A 54 14.38 -0.78 1.11
N LYS A 55 14.84 -1.97 1.46
CA LYS A 55 14.93 -3.12 0.56
C LYS A 55 13.82 -4.11 0.85
N ASN A 56 13.68 -5.09 -0.05
CA ASN A 56 12.72 -6.19 0.10
C ASN A 56 11.29 -5.69 0.25
N LEU A 57 10.93 -4.78 -0.64
CA LEU A 57 9.58 -4.20 -0.70
C LEU A 57 8.78 -4.83 -1.83
N ILE A 58 7.47 -4.85 -1.64
CA ILE A 58 6.51 -5.28 -2.64
C ILE A 58 5.44 -4.19 -2.81
N LEU A 59 5.03 -3.97 -4.04
CA LEU A 59 3.91 -3.10 -4.37
C LEU A 59 2.71 -4.00 -4.66
N VAL A 60 1.57 -3.70 -4.04
CA VAL A 60 0.34 -4.45 -4.23
C VAL A 60 -0.72 -3.51 -4.81
N GLU A 61 -1.37 -3.93 -5.89
CA GLU A 61 -2.48 -3.20 -6.49
C GLU A 61 -3.80 -3.79 -6.00
N ILE A 62 -4.69 -2.94 -5.53
CA ILE A 62 -6.01 -3.35 -5.07
C ILE A 62 -7.06 -2.62 -5.92
N ASN A 63 -7.91 -3.38 -6.60
CA ASN A 63 -9.03 -2.81 -7.31
C ASN A 63 -10.09 -2.37 -6.29
N LEU A 64 -10.62 -1.16 -6.44
CA LEU A 64 -11.62 -0.63 -5.50
C LEU A 64 -12.88 -1.48 -5.42
N GLU A 65 -13.22 -2.21 -6.48
CA GLU A 65 -14.35 -3.13 -6.45
C GLU A 65 -14.16 -4.26 -5.44
N GLN A 66 -12.93 -4.64 -5.17
CA GLN A 66 -12.62 -5.71 -4.22
C GLN A 66 -12.87 -5.29 -2.78
N ILE A 67 -12.92 -3.99 -2.52
CA ILE A 67 -13.10 -3.44 -1.17
C ILE A 67 -14.25 -2.43 -1.10
N ALA A 68 -15.16 -2.47 -2.08
CA ALA A 68 -16.25 -1.48 -2.20
C ALA A 68 -17.15 -1.42 -0.96
N ASN A 69 -17.30 -2.53 -0.24
CA ASN A 69 -18.16 -2.62 0.94
C ASN A 69 -17.38 -2.51 2.26
N LEU A 70 -16.07 -2.21 2.20
CA LEU A 70 -15.25 -2.03 3.38
C LEU A 70 -15.22 -0.56 3.78
N GLU A 71 -14.69 -0.31 4.97
CA GLU A 71 -14.59 1.05 5.52
C GLU A 71 -13.40 1.81 4.95
N LEU A 72 -13.43 2.07 3.64
CA LEU A 72 -12.41 2.88 2.98
C LEU A 72 -12.81 4.34 3.03
N THR A 73 -11.96 5.16 3.61
CA THR A 73 -12.21 6.58 3.77
C THR A 73 -11.07 7.38 3.12
N TRP A 74 -11.43 8.42 2.39
CA TRP A 74 -10.44 9.33 1.79
C TRP A 74 -10.23 10.50 2.76
N GLU A 75 -9.04 10.61 3.29
CA GLU A 75 -8.74 11.56 4.36
C GLU A 75 -7.51 12.40 4.04
N PRO A 76 -7.47 13.67 4.49
CA PRO A 76 -6.28 14.50 4.30
C PRO A 76 -5.06 13.90 5.00
N SER A 77 -3.95 13.94 4.31
CA SER A 77 -2.67 13.51 4.86
C SER A 77 -1.59 14.47 4.34
N ARG A 78 -0.46 13.96 3.96
CA ARG A 78 0.67 14.75 3.49
C ARG A 78 0.26 15.84 2.49
N GLY A 79 0.56 17.11 2.79
CA GLY A 79 0.27 18.23 1.91
C GLY A 79 -1.21 18.55 1.73
N GLY A 80 -2.08 17.99 2.55
CA GLY A 80 -3.52 18.21 2.44
C GLY A 80 -4.23 17.36 1.39
N GLU A 81 -3.49 16.54 0.65
CA GLU A 81 -4.09 15.61 -0.32
C GLU A 81 -4.88 14.52 0.38
N LEU A 82 -5.92 14.04 -0.27
CA LEU A 82 -6.71 12.92 0.23
C LEU A 82 -6.03 11.61 -0.11
N PHE A 83 -5.79 10.80 0.90
CA PHE A 83 -5.25 9.44 0.75
C PHE A 83 -6.29 8.43 1.18
N PRO A 84 -6.36 7.27 0.53
CA PRO A 84 -7.32 6.23 0.94
C PRO A 84 -6.82 5.49 2.17
N HIS A 85 -7.67 5.44 3.20
CA HIS A 85 -7.40 4.75 4.46
C HIS A 85 -8.46 3.68 4.68
N LEU A 86 -8.04 2.46 5.01
CA LEU A 86 -8.95 1.35 5.25
C LEU A 86 -8.99 1.03 6.75
N TYR A 87 -10.19 1.13 7.33
CA TYR A 87 -10.39 0.91 8.77
C TYR A 87 -10.78 -0.54 9.10
N LYS A 88 -10.41 -1.46 8.25
CA LYS A 88 -10.60 -2.91 8.44
C LYS A 88 -9.41 -3.66 7.91
N GLU A 89 -9.33 -4.92 8.26
CA GLU A 89 -8.34 -5.82 7.67
C GLU A 89 -8.64 -6.02 6.19
N LEU A 90 -7.60 -6.15 5.39
CA LEU A 90 -7.72 -6.38 3.96
C LEU A 90 -7.72 -7.87 3.67
N ASP A 91 -8.77 -8.36 3.02
CA ASP A 91 -8.79 -9.72 2.50
C ASP A 91 -7.83 -9.78 1.31
N VAL A 92 -6.81 -10.60 1.42
CA VAL A 92 -5.79 -10.70 0.37
C VAL A 92 -6.09 -11.76 -0.67
N THR A 93 -7.18 -12.50 -0.52
CA THR A 93 -7.58 -13.53 -1.47
C THR A 93 -7.85 -12.89 -2.83
N GLY A 94 -7.20 -13.38 -3.87
CA GLY A 94 -7.40 -12.86 -5.22
C GLY A 94 -6.59 -11.61 -5.55
N LEU A 95 -5.78 -11.10 -4.63
CA LEU A 95 -4.90 -9.97 -4.90
C LEU A 95 -3.60 -10.48 -5.50
N GLU A 96 -3.56 -10.57 -6.83
CA GLU A 96 -2.45 -11.18 -7.56
C GLU A 96 -1.54 -10.16 -8.25
N LYS A 97 -1.96 -8.91 -8.34
CA LYS A 97 -1.15 -7.88 -9.00
C LYS A 97 -0.15 -7.29 -8.01
N THR A 98 1.02 -7.89 -7.99
CA THR A 98 2.10 -7.48 -7.10
C THR A 98 3.41 -7.37 -7.87
N TRP A 99 4.30 -6.50 -7.41
CA TRP A 99 5.61 -6.29 -8.02
C TRP A 99 6.65 -6.16 -6.92
N ILE A 100 7.73 -6.92 -7.04
CA ILE A 100 8.89 -6.74 -6.16
C ILE A 100 9.61 -5.47 -6.62
N LEU A 101 9.92 -4.59 -5.66
CA LEU A 101 10.55 -3.31 -5.97
C LEU A 101 12.05 -3.35 -5.67
N SER A 102 12.85 -2.87 -6.61
CA SER A 102 14.28 -2.64 -6.39
C SER A 102 14.52 -1.15 -6.19
N LEU A 103 15.71 -0.80 -5.73
CA LEU A 103 16.10 0.60 -5.50
C LEU A 103 16.86 1.13 -6.72
N ASP A 104 16.64 2.41 -7.04
CA ASP A 104 17.42 3.11 -8.04
C ASP A 104 18.74 3.61 -7.45
N GLU A 105 19.52 4.37 -8.23
CA GLU A 105 20.80 4.94 -7.80
C GLU A 105 20.68 5.86 -6.59
N ARG A 106 19.53 6.49 -6.44
CA ARG A 106 19.23 7.39 -5.33
C ARG A 106 18.62 6.67 -4.14
N LYS A 107 18.55 5.34 -4.19
CA LYS A 107 17.95 4.48 -3.16
C LYS A 107 16.46 4.70 -2.98
N ILE A 108 15.79 5.08 -4.07
CA ILE A 108 14.34 5.22 -4.10
C ILE A 108 13.74 3.99 -4.77
N PRO A 109 12.68 3.38 -4.22
CA PRO A 109 12.04 2.23 -4.86
C PRO A 109 11.57 2.56 -6.27
N ILE A 110 11.88 1.69 -7.21
CA ILE A 110 11.49 1.85 -8.62
C ILE A 110 10.09 1.29 -8.80
N LEU A 111 9.18 2.14 -9.25
CA LEU A 111 7.79 1.74 -9.51
C LEU A 111 7.69 1.10 -10.91
N PRO A 112 6.74 0.15 -11.10
CA PRO A 112 6.61 -0.56 -12.39
C PRO A 112 5.90 0.23 -13.48
N PHE A 113 5.59 1.47 -13.24
CA PHE A 113 4.88 2.30 -14.22
C PHE A 113 5.71 3.50 -14.66
#